data_6ee60d1de5e0552afb310c54fb75c9f0
#
_entry.id   6ee60d1de5e0552afb310c54fb75c9f0
#
_cell.length_a   1.000
_cell.length_b   1.000
_cell.length_c   1.000
_cell.angle_alpha   90.00
_cell.angle_beta   90.00
_cell.angle_gamma   90.00
#
_symmetry.space_group_name_H-M   'P 1'
#
loop_
_entity.id
_entity.type
_entity.pdbx_description
1 polymer ?
#
loop_
_entity_poly.entity_id
_entity_poly.type
_entity_poly.pdbx_seq_one_letter_code
_entity_poly.pdbx_strand_id
1 'polypeptide(L)'
;MNLFKYLSLLIFLAIISSLITDFIRRFSIKNKLFDIPNNRSSHDIPKPKGGGISIVLIILGTVAVLSFFGMIKPDISMSMLVGLSIVAVVGLIDDYKDLSILVRTIFYFVAAVFSIYLIGGITSISISDY
;
A
#
# COMPACT_ATOMS: atom_id res chain seq x y z
N MET A 1 13.12 -6.42 23.61
CA MET A 1 11.91 -7.14 23.10
C MET A 1 12.41 -8.36 22.35
N ASN A 2 11.93 -9.56 22.64
CA ASN A 2 12.58 -10.82 22.23
C ASN A 2 12.39 -11.10 20.74
N LEU A 3 13.44 -11.49 20.03
CA LEU A 3 13.45 -11.91 18.61
C LEU A 3 12.26 -12.84 18.28
N PHE A 4 11.90 -13.73 19.21
CA PHE A 4 10.77 -14.63 19.08
C PHE A 4 9.41 -13.92 18.87
N LYS A 5 9.18 -12.78 19.55
CA LYS A 5 7.94 -11.98 19.38
C LYS A 5 7.87 -11.33 17.98
N TYR A 6 9.01 -10.88 17.47
CA TYR A 6 9.04 -10.32 16.09
C TYR A 6 8.82 -11.40 15.04
N LEU A 7 9.44 -12.57 15.22
CA LEU A 7 9.25 -13.69 14.30
C LEU A 7 7.80 -14.17 14.30
N SER A 8 7.18 -14.30 15.48
CA SER A 8 5.76 -14.70 15.58
C SER A 8 4.83 -13.69 14.93
N LEU A 9 5.08 -12.38 15.09
CA LEU A 9 4.31 -11.32 14.42
C LEU A 9 4.47 -11.37 12.90
N LEU A 10 5.70 -11.55 12.41
CA LEU A 10 5.95 -11.66 10.96
C LEU A 10 5.25 -12.87 10.35
N ILE A 11 5.30 -14.03 11.01
CA ILE A 11 4.61 -15.24 10.57
C ILE A 11 3.09 -15.00 10.56
N PHE A 12 2.55 -14.39 11.59
CA PHE A 12 1.13 -14.06 11.69
C PHE A 12 0.68 -13.14 10.55
N LEU A 13 1.43 -12.05 10.30
CA LEU A 13 1.15 -11.14 9.20
C LEU A 13 1.26 -11.81 7.83
N ALA A 14 2.24 -12.70 7.64
CA ALA A 14 2.40 -13.46 6.41
C ALA A 14 1.21 -14.40 6.15
N ILE A 15 0.71 -15.08 7.18
CA ILE A 15 -0.47 -15.94 7.08
C ILE A 15 -1.70 -15.11 6.71
N ILE A 16 -1.96 -13.99 7.40
CA ILE A 16 -3.10 -13.11 7.10
C ILE A 16 -2.98 -12.56 5.68
N SER A 17 -1.79 -12.11 5.27
CA SER A 17 -1.55 -11.62 3.91
C SER A 17 -1.87 -12.69 2.86
N SER A 18 -1.44 -13.92 3.08
CA SER A 18 -1.71 -15.05 2.19
C SER A 18 -3.22 -15.33 2.06
N LEU A 19 -3.94 -15.34 3.18
CA LEU A 19 -5.39 -15.57 3.20
C LEU A 19 -6.16 -14.45 2.47
N ILE A 20 -5.81 -13.19 2.70
CA ILE A 20 -6.43 -12.05 2.02
C ILE A 20 -6.12 -12.10 0.52
N THR A 21 -4.89 -12.42 0.15
CA THR A 21 -4.48 -12.55 -1.26
C THR A 21 -5.26 -13.64 -1.97
N ASP A 22 -5.42 -14.82 -1.34
CA ASP A 22 -6.19 -15.91 -1.93
C ASP A 22 -7.67 -15.54 -2.05
N PHE A 23 -8.25 -14.88 -1.06
CA PHE A 23 -9.62 -14.38 -1.11
C PHE A 23 -9.81 -13.39 -2.28
N ILE A 24 -8.93 -12.38 -2.42
CA ILE A 24 -8.99 -11.39 -3.50
C ILE A 24 -8.81 -12.08 -4.86
N ARG A 25 -7.87 -13.01 -4.96
CA ARG A 25 -7.67 -13.80 -6.19
C ARG A 25 -8.92 -14.56 -6.59
N ARG A 26 -9.56 -15.26 -5.67
CA ARG A 26 -10.82 -16.00 -5.94
C ARG A 26 -11.95 -15.05 -6.34
N PHE A 27 -12.05 -13.90 -5.67
CA PHE A 27 -13.01 -12.86 -6.01
C PHE A 27 -12.80 -12.33 -7.44
N SER A 28 -11.55 -12.02 -7.82
CA SER A 28 -11.20 -11.54 -9.16
C SER A 28 -11.49 -12.58 -10.25
N ILE A 29 -11.18 -13.85 -10.00
CA ILE A 29 -11.50 -14.95 -10.91
C ILE A 29 -13.02 -15.10 -11.08
N LYS A 30 -13.77 -15.08 -9.98
CA LYS A 30 -15.24 -15.21 -10.00
C LYS A 30 -15.90 -14.08 -10.78
N ASN A 31 -15.39 -12.85 -10.66
CA ASN A 31 -15.92 -11.65 -11.33
C ASN A 31 -15.25 -11.40 -12.69
N LYS A 32 -14.41 -12.31 -13.20
CA LYS A 32 -13.71 -12.19 -14.49
C LYS A 32 -12.85 -10.92 -14.61
N LEU A 33 -12.28 -10.47 -13.49
CA LEU A 33 -11.40 -9.31 -13.41
C LEU A 33 -9.97 -9.75 -13.74
N PHE A 34 -9.62 -9.73 -15.03
CA PHE A 34 -8.30 -10.14 -15.50
C PHE A 34 -7.57 -8.96 -16.14
N ASP A 35 -6.27 -8.95 -15.96
CA ASP A 35 -5.35 -8.15 -16.73
C ASP A 35 -4.99 -8.91 -18.01
N ILE A 36 -5.48 -8.39 -19.13
CA ILE A 36 -5.26 -9.01 -20.45
C ILE A 36 -3.94 -8.51 -21.00
N PRO A 37 -3.03 -9.41 -21.42
CA PRO A 37 -1.74 -9.01 -21.99
C PRO A 37 -1.91 -8.08 -23.19
N ASN A 38 -1.09 -7.06 -23.24
CA ASN A 38 -0.94 -6.16 -24.39
C ASN A 38 0.54 -6.11 -24.84
N ASN A 39 0.84 -5.42 -25.94
CA ASN A 39 2.20 -5.35 -26.49
C ASN A 39 3.27 -4.77 -25.54
N ARG A 40 2.89 -4.25 -24.38
CA ARG A 40 3.79 -3.71 -23.33
C ARG A 40 3.81 -4.59 -22.09
N SER A 41 2.99 -5.64 -22.05
CA SER A 41 2.89 -6.52 -20.89
C SER A 41 4.09 -7.46 -20.81
N SER A 42 4.57 -7.70 -19.61
CA SER A 42 5.64 -8.67 -19.31
C SER A 42 5.12 -10.11 -19.11
N HIS A 43 3.86 -10.36 -19.42
CA HIS A 43 3.22 -11.68 -19.28
C HIS A 43 2.33 -11.99 -20.49
N ASP A 44 2.28 -13.25 -20.86
CA ASP A 44 1.54 -13.74 -22.04
C ASP A 44 0.18 -14.35 -21.70
N ILE A 45 -0.09 -14.56 -20.41
CA ILE A 45 -1.32 -15.20 -19.91
C ILE A 45 -2.11 -14.19 -19.07
N PRO A 46 -3.46 -14.09 -19.22
CA PRO A 46 -4.28 -13.23 -18.39
C PRO A 46 -4.10 -13.53 -16.90
N LYS A 47 -3.84 -12.49 -16.10
CA LYS A 47 -3.65 -12.61 -14.64
C LYS A 47 -4.80 -11.93 -13.89
N PRO A 48 -5.25 -12.49 -12.73
CA PRO A 48 -6.28 -11.85 -11.92
C PRO A 48 -5.79 -10.47 -11.43
N LYS A 49 -6.61 -9.43 -11.58
CA LYS A 49 -6.34 -8.07 -11.06
C LYS A 49 -6.51 -8.01 -9.55
N GLY A 50 -5.93 -6.97 -8.93
CA GLY A 50 -6.15 -6.66 -7.52
C GLY A 50 -5.15 -7.27 -6.53
N GLY A 51 -4.04 -7.87 -7.00
CA GLY A 51 -3.00 -8.41 -6.10
C GLY A 51 -2.42 -7.39 -5.12
N GLY A 52 -2.36 -6.10 -5.50
CA GLY A 52 -1.89 -5.02 -4.65
C GLY A 52 -2.83 -4.69 -3.48
N ILE A 53 -4.11 -5.03 -3.56
CA ILE A 53 -5.10 -4.71 -2.50
C ILE A 53 -4.72 -5.40 -1.18
N SER A 54 -4.29 -6.66 -1.24
CA SER A 54 -3.89 -7.41 -0.04
C SER A 54 -2.72 -6.75 0.69
N ILE A 55 -1.72 -6.28 -0.06
CA ILE A 55 -0.55 -5.60 0.49
C ILE A 55 -0.97 -4.32 1.19
N VAL A 56 -1.80 -3.51 0.54
CA VAL A 56 -2.32 -2.24 1.08
C VAL A 56 -3.12 -2.48 2.36
N LEU A 57 -4.06 -3.43 2.36
CA LEU A 57 -4.87 -3.74 3.54
C LEU A 57 -4.03 -4.18 4.73
N ILE A 58 -3.00 -5.01 4.50
CA ILE A 58 -2.09 -5.44 5.57
C ILE A 58 -1.29 -4.26 6.12
N ILE A 59 -0.73 -3.41 5.27
CA ILE A 59 0.06 -2.26 5.71
C ILE A 59 -0.82 -1.28 6.49
N LEU A 60 -1.98 -0.88 5.95
CA LEU A 60 -2.90 0.03 6.61
C LEU A 60 -3.40 -0.56 7.93
N GLY A 61 -3.78 -1.84 7.95
CA GLY A 61 -4.20 -2.54 9.17
C GLY A 61 -3.09 -2.58 10.22
N THR A 62 -1.85 -2.88 9.81
CA THR A 62 -0.71 -2.91 10.72
C THR A 62 -0.43 -1.53 11.31
N VAL A 63 -0.41 -0.47 10.49
CA VAL A 63 -0.22 0.91 10.96
C VAL A 63 -1.32 1.31 11.92
N ALA A 64 -2.60 1.01 11.61
CA ALA A 64 -3.72 1.31 12.48
C ALA A 64 -3.61 0.59 13.85
N VAL A 65 -3.25 -0.69 13.86
CA VAL A 65 -3.06 -1.46 15.09
C VAL A 65 -1.90 -0.90 15.92
N LEU A 66 -0.74 -0.63 15.30
CA LEU A 66 0.42 -0.08 16.00
C LEU A 66 0.13 1.33 16.55
N SER A 67 -0.65 2.13 15.83
CA SER A 67 -1.12 3.43 16.29
C SER A 67 -2.05 3.31 17.50
N PHE A 68 -3.01 2.38 17.44
CA PHE A 68 -3.95 2.13 18.54
C PHE A 68 -3.23 1.74 19.84
N PHE A 69 -2.17 0.94 19.75
CA PHE A 69 -1.34 0.58 20.91
C PHE A 69 -0.30 1.64 21.29
N GLY A 70 -0.31 2.83 20.68
CA GLY A 70 0.64 3.90 20.96
C GLY A 70 2.09 3.61 20.60
N MET A 71 2.33 2.61 19.71
CA MET A 71 3.67 2.21 19.27
C MET A 71 4.26 3.14 18.20
N ILE A 72 3.40 3.92 17.54
CA ILE A 72 3.77 4.92 16.52
C ILE A 72 3.20 6.27 16.96
N LYS A 73 3.97 7.33 16.76
CA LYS A 73 3.49 8.71 17.03
C LYS A 73 2.25 9.01 16.18
N PRO A 74 1.24 9.72 16.74
CA PRO A 74 0.01 10.03 16.02
C PRO A 74 0.22 10.71 14.66
N ASP A 75 1.14 11.68 14.60
CA ASP A 75 1.43 12.43 13.37
C ASP A 75 1.98 11.52 12.26
N ILE A 76 2.87 10.58 12.62
CA ILE A 76 3.43 9.60 11.69
C ILE A 76 2.36 8.62 11.24
N SER A 77 1.56 8.09 12.17
CA SER A 77 0.51 7.13 11.82
C SER A 77 -0.57 7.74 10.93
N MET A 78 -1.01 8.97 11.23
CA MET A 78 -1.96 9.70 10.39
C MET A 78 -1.40 9.97 9.00
N SER A 79 -0.16 10.42 8.91
CA SER A 79 0.53 10.63 7.63
C SER A 79 0.57 9.35 6.79
N MET A 80 0.98 8.23 7.40
CA MET A 80 1.02 6.94 6.72
C MET A 80 -0.37 6.47 6.29
N LEU A 81 -1.37 6.52 7.17
CA LEU A 81 -2.72 6.08 6.86
C LEU A 81 -3.33 6.90 5.73
N VAL A 82 -3.22 8.22 5.77
CA VAL A 82 -3.78 9.09 4.74
C VAL A 82 -3.02 8.96 3.42
N GLY A 83 -1.69 9.07 3.45
CA GLY A 83 -0.86 9.00 2.25
C GLY A 83 -1.01 7.66 1.52
N LEU A 84 -0.90 6.54 2.24
CA LEU A 84 -1.08 5.20 1.67
C LEU A 84 -2.50 4.98 1.16
N SER A 85 -3.54 5.51 1.83
CA SER A 85 -4.92 5.39 1.37
C SER A 85 -5.14 6.11 0.04
N ILE A 86 -4.59 7.32 -0.12
CA ILE A 86 -4.68 8.06 -1.40
C ILE A 86 -4.02 7.26 -2.52
N VAL A 87 -2.77 6.80 -2.32
CA VAL A 87 -2.03 6.02 -3.31
C VAL A 87 -2.77 4.72 -3.65
N ALA A 88 -3.32 4.05 -2.65
CA ALA A 88 -4.07 2.82 -2.81
C ALA A 88 -5.35 3.01 -3.64
N VAL A 89 -6.13 4.05 -3.33
CA VAL A 89 -7.37 4.37 -4.07
C VAL A 89 -7.05 4.70 -5.52
N VAL A 90 -6.02 5.50 -5.76
CA VAL A 90 -5.59 5.83 -7.14
C VAL A 90 -5.13 4.58 -7.88
N GLY A 91 -4.33 3.71 -7.26
CA GLY A 91 -3.91 2.44 -7.84
C GLY A 91 -5.07 1.51 -8.17
N LEU A 92 -6.07 1.44 -7.26
CA LEU A 92 -7.29 0.68 -7.53
C LEU A 92 -8.09 1.22 -8.72
N ILE A 93 -8.27 2.55 -8.79
CA ILE A 93 -8.97 3.17 -9.92
C ILE A 93 -8.20 2.92 -11.22
N ASP A 94 -6.88 3.00 -11.19
CA ASP A 94 -6.02 2.73 -12.33
C ASP A 94 -6.17 1.28 -12.84
N ASP A 95 -6.21 0.31 -11.94
CA ASP A 95 -6.44 -1.11 -12.28
C ASP A 95 -7.76 -1.34 -13.06
N TYR A 96 -8.77 -0.48 -12.84
CA TYR A 96 -10.08 -0.62 -13.49
C TYR A 96 -10.31 0.33 -14.68
N LYS A 97 -9.68 1.53 -14.66
CA LYS A 97 -10.03 2.61 -15.61
C LYS A 97 -8.86 3.11 -16.46
N ASP A 98 -7.68 2.51 -16.36
CA ASP A 98 -6.46 2.92 -17.08
C ASP A 98 -6.25 4.45 -17.03
N LEU A 99 -5.94 4.97 -15.84
CA LEU A 99 -5.73 6.40 -15.63
C LEU A 99 -4.54 6.91 -16.44
N SER A 100 -4.63 8.15 -16.90
CA SER A 100 -3.50 8.79 -17.56
C SER A 100 -2.31 8.95 -16.61
N ILE A 101 -1.09 8.92 -17.15
CA ILE A 101 0.15 9.07 -16.36
C ILE A 101 0.14 10.37 -15.56
N LEU A 102 -0.35 11.47 -16.16
CA LEU A 102 -0.43 12.78 -15.50
C LEU A 102 -1.34 12.74 -14.27
N VAL A 103 -2.52 12.13 -14.37
CA VAL A 103 -3.46 12.01 -13.25
C VAL A 103 -2.83 11.24 -12.09
N ARG A 104 -2.22 10.08 -12.36
CA ARG A 104 -1.52 9.30 -11.33
C ARG A 104 -0.41 10.10 -10.65
N THR A 105 0.43 10.76 -11.45
CA THR A 105 1.55 11.55 -10.94
C THR A 105 1.07 12.69 -10.03
N ILE A 106 0.01 13.42 -10.43
CA ILE A 106 -0.57 14.49 -9.62
C ILE A 106 -1.06 13.95 -8.27
N PHE A 107 -1.81 12.86 -8.25
CA PHE A 107 -2.31 12.30 -7.01
C PHE A 107 -1.20 11.77 -6.09
N TYR A 108 -0.16 11.14 -6.66
CA TYR A 108 1.00 10.70 -5.86
C TYR A 108 1.77 11.89 -5.28
N PHE A 109 1.90 12.97 -6.05
CA PHE A 109 2.51 14.20 -5.56
C PHE A 109 1.70 14.83 -4.42
N VAL A 110 0.37 14.92 -4.59
CA VAL A 110 -0.54 15.43 -3.55
C VAL A 110 -0.45 14.56 -2.29
N ALA A 111 -0.45 13.22 -2.43
CA ALA A 111 -0.29 12.31 -1.31
C ALA A 111 1.03 12.54 -0.56
N ALA A 112 2.14 12.73 -1.28
CA ALA A 112 3.45 13.00 -0.69
C ALA A 112 3.48 14.34 0.06
N VAL A 113 3.00 15.43 -0.55
CA VAL A 113 2.94 16.76 0.06
C VAL A 113 2.07 16.74 1.31
N PHE A 114 0.91 16.10 1.24
CA PHE A 114 0.00 16.01 2.38
C PHE A 114 0.59 15.17 3.52
N SER A 115 1.29 14.08 3.20
CA SER A 115 2.00 13.26 4.18
C SER A 115 3.11 14.04 4.90
N ILE A 116 3.90 14.82 4.16
CA ILE A 116 4.93 15.68 4.74
C ILE A 116 4.31 16.75 5.64
N TYR A 117 3.20 17.35 5.22
CA TYR A 117 2.48 18.34 6.03
C TYR A 117 2.00 17.75 7.37
N LEU A 118 1.43 16.55 7.36
CA LEU A 118 0.93 15.87 8.56
C LEU A 118 2.04 15.49 9.56
N ILE A 119 3.25 15.23 9.10
CA ILE A 119 4.41 14.95 9.98
C ILE A 119 4.95 16.23 10.62
N GLY A 120 4.49 17.42 10.19
CA GLY A 120 4.99 18.71 10.68
C GLY A 120 6.07 19.32 9.78
N GLY A 121 6.19 18.85 8.53
CA GLY A 121 7.15 19.34 7.56
C GLY A 121 8.55 18.76 7.72
N ILE A 122 9.47 19.18 6.85
CA ILE A 122 10.90 18.82 6.90
C ILE A 122 11.61 19.89 7.74
N THR A 123 11.93 19.57 9.00
CA THR A 123 12.52 20.51 9.94
C THR A 123 14.02 20.77 9.71
N SER A 124 14.75 19.80 9.18
CA SER A 124 16.16 19.96 8.77
C SER A 124 16.59 18.83 7.85
N ILE A 125 17.38 19.16 6.85
CA ILE A 125 18.14 18.20 6.05
C ILE A 125 19.61 18.41 6.42
N SER A 126 20.20 17.52 7.25
CA SER A 126 21.64 17.54 7.49
C SER A 126 22.32 16.82 6.34
N ILE A 127 22.96 17.57 5.47
CA ILE A 127 23.92 17.01 4.50
C ILE A 127 25.20 16.81 5.29
N SER A 128 25.57 15.55 5.52
CA SER A 128 26.86 15.21 6.13
C SER A 128 27.94 15.60 5.15
N ASP A 129 28.75 16.62 5.50
CA ASP A 129 29.97 16.92 4.78
C ASP A 129 30.98 15.79 5.08
N TYR A 130 31.27 14.99 4.04
CA TYR A 130 32.40 14.05 4.03
C TYR A 130 33.65 14.78 3.52
#